data_348e31978d99a28954e8ce34898ff40a
#
_entry.id   348e31978d99a28954e8ce34898ff40a
#
_cell.length_a   1.000
_cell.length_b   1.000
_cell.length_c   1.000
_cell.angle_alpha   90.00
_cell.angle_beta   90.00
_cell.angle_gamma   90.00
#
_symmetry.space_group_name_H-M   'P 1'
#
loop_
_entity.id
_entity.type
_entity.pdbx_description
1 polymer ?
#
loop_
_entity_poly.entity_id
_entity_poly.type
_entity_poly.pdbx_seq_one_letter_code
_entity_poly.pdbx_strand_id
1 'polypeptide(L)'
;MAFEPRVLISNRIANHLNLLAPEVRPVELIINEEKKGLYLELEHFNENFLRRNKIMPVNFYKGENYNQEIKLGLGNNLYSNVGLWSKEAYFNFYEEKYNQDLKNFLRILKQSKNNQIKFKQLKTFLDKQYIARYLAYVIISQNYHVSKYHNNRIIFDTWKGQVFPVITDPDNSHNIELN
;
A
#
# COMPACT_ATOMS: atom_id res chain seq x y z
N MET A 1 -14.14 -6.17 10.47
CA MET A 1 -13.14 -7.23 10.81
C MET A 1 -13.28 -7.54 12.28
N ALA A 2 -13.25 -8.83 12.67
CA ALA A 2 -13.18 -9.19 14.08
C ALA A 2 -11.99 -8.51 14.76
N PHE A 3 -12.05 -8.34 16.08
CA PHE A 3 -11.00 -7.61 16.80
C PHE A 3 -9.70 -8.40 16.83
N GLU A 4 -8.69 -7.86 16.16
CA GLU A 4 -7.33 -8.39 16.05
C GLU A 4 -6.35 -7.37 16.66
N PRO A 5 -5.86 -7.58 17.90
CA PRO A 5 -4.94 -6.64 18.55
C PRO A 5 -3.68 -6.34 17.73
N ARG A 6 -3.21 -7.31 16.98
CA ARG A 6 -2.01 -7.21 16.14
C ARG A 6 -2.16 -6.15 15.04
N VAL A 7 -3.33 -6.12 14.38
CA VAL A 7 -3.66 -5.12 13.37
C VAL A 7 -3.57 -3.71 13.97
N LEU A 8 -4.11 -3.54 15.18
CA LEU A 8 -4.07 -2.26 15.88
C LEU A 8 -2.64 -1.85 16.25
N ILE A 9 -1.83 -2.81 16.74
CA ILE A 9 -0.42 -2.56 17.11
C ILE A 9 0.39 -2.21 15.86
N SER A 10 0.29 -2.99 14.80
CA SER A 10 0.97 -2.74 13.53
C SER A 10 0.63 -1.37 12.96
N ASN A 11 -0.65 -1.00 13.01
CA ASN A 11 -1.10 0.32 12.56
C ASN A 11 -0.49 1.45 13.42
N ARG A 12 -0.45 1.29 14.73
CA ARG A 12 0.19 2.27 15.64
C ARG A 12 1.69 2.41 15.35
N ILE A 13 2.39 1.32 15.07
CA ILE A 13 3.80 1.36 14.67
C ILE A 13 3.96 2.13 13.36
N ALA A 14 3.12 1.85 12.35
CA ALA A 14 3.16 2.57 11.08
C ALA A 14 2.94 4.08 11.27
N ASN A 15 1.96 4.47 12.09
CA ASN A 15 1.68 5.87 12.39
C ASN A 15 2.85 6.53 13.15
N HIS A 16 3.45 5.84 14.13
CA HIS A 16 4.60 6.35 14.86
C HIS A 16 5.82 6.57 13.95
N LEU A 17 5.96 5.75 12.93
CA LEU A 17 7.00 5.91 11.91
C LEU A 17 6.64 6.95 10.83
N ASN A 18 5.51 7.66 10.97
CA ASN A 18 4.99 8.60 9.97
C ASN A 18 4.87 7.98 8.57
N LEU A 19 4.36 6.76 8.51
CA LEU A 19 4.03 6.07 7.27
C LEU A 19 2.57 6.29 6.89
N LEU A 20 2.28 6.27 5.61
CA LEU A 20 0.92 6.31 5.11
C LEU A 20 0.23 4.98 5.40
N ALA A 21 -0.67 4.99 6.37
CA ALA A 21 -1.42 3.82 6.83
C ALA A 21 -2.89 4.19 7.04
N PRO A 22 -3.85 3.26 6.86
CA PRO A 22 -5.24 3.51 7.16
C PRO A 22 -5.43 3.76 8.66
N GLU A 23 -6.42 4.55 9.02
CA GLU A 23 -6.82 4.65 10.41
C GLU A 23 -7.51 3.36 10.84
N VAL A 24 -7.19 2.88 12.05
CA VAL A 24 -7.76 1.66 12.62
C VAL A 24 -8.22 1.95 14.04
N ARG A 25 -9.47 1.67 14.33
CA ARG A 25 -10.05 1.87 15.66
C ARG A 25 -10.94 0.71 16.10
N PRO A 26 -10.95 0.36 17.40
CA PRO A 26 -11.89 -0.61 17.92
C PRO A 26 -13.30 0.01 18.03
N VAL A 27 -14.31 -0.77 17.65
CA VAL A 27 -15.72 -0.38 17.71
C VAL A 27 -16.57 -1.55 18.24
N GLU A 28 -17.64 -1.25 18.98
CA GLU A 28 -18.65 -2.25 19.28
C GLU A 28 -19.62 -2.35 18.09
N LEU A 29 -19.75 -3.54 17.53
CA LEU A 29 -20.65 -3.78 16.41
C LEU A 29 -22.03 -4.19 16.92
N ILE A 30 -23.07 -3.46 16.49
CA ILE A 30 -24.47 -3.76 16.78
C ILE A 30 -25.18 -3.97 15.43
N ILE A 31 -25.86 -5.09 15.27
CA ILE A 31 -26.66 -5.41 14.07
C ILE A 31 -28.07 -5.81 14.54
N ASN A 32 -29.09 -5.12 14.03
CA ASN A 32 -30.48 -5.36 14.41
C ASN A 32 -30.69 -5.37 15.94
N GLU A 33 -30.12 -4.36 16.61
CA GLU A 33 -30.17 -4.21 18.07
C GLU A 33 -29.39 -5.27 18.87
N GLU A 34 -28.80 -6.24 18.23
CA GLU A 34 -27.96 -7.26 18.87
C GLU A 34 -26.48 -6.87 18.88
N LYS A 35 -25.87 -6.93 20.07
CA LYS A 35 -24.41 -6.72 20.19
C LYS A 35 -23.65 -7.90 19.61
N LYS A 36 -22.81 -7.65 18.62
CA LYS A 36 -21.98 -8.65 17.94
C LYS A 36 -20.54 -8.70 18.49
N GLY A 37 -20.21 -7.81 19.44
CA GLY A 37 -18.93 -7.74 20.10
C GLY A 37 -17.99 -6.69 19.53
N LEU A 38 -16.71 -6.84 19.86
CA LEU A 38 -15.67 -5.89 19.50
C LEU A 38 -15.11 -6.19 18.10
N TYR A 39 -15.03 -5.16 17.26
CA TYR A 39 -14.52 -5.22 15.90
C TYR A 39 -13.50 -4.11 15.67
N LEU A 40 -12.76 -4.21 14.56
CA LEU A 40 -11.94 -3.12 14.05
C LEU A 40 -12.64 -2.46 12.86
N GLU A 41 -12.80 -1.16 12.96
CA GLU A 41 -13.13 -0.30 11.83
C GLU A 41 -11.84 0.13 11.15
N LEU A 42 -11.75 -0.09 9.85
CA LEU A 42 -10.61 0.31 9.02
C LEU A 42 -11.03 1.42 8.06
N GLU A 43 -10.20 2.44 7.97
CA GLU A 43 -10.37 3.50 7.00
C GLU A 43 -10.28 2.95 5.57
N HIS A 44 -11.17 3.45 4.71
CA HIS A 44 -11.15 3.11 3.29
C HIS A 44 -10.09 3.93 2.55
N PHE A 45 -9.38 3.27 1.62
CA PHE A 45 -8.43 3.95 0.74
C PHE A 45 -9.18 4.72 -0.37
N ASN A 46 -9.28 6.03 -0.21
CA ASN A 46 -9.96 6.93 -1.13
C ASN A 46 -9.45 8.38 -0.94
N GLU A 47 -10.16 9.37 -1.46
CA GLU A 47 -9.81 10.79 -1.31
C GLU A 47 -9.78 11.27 0.14
N ASN A 48 -10.60 10.67 1.03
CA ASN A 48 -10.60 11.05 2.44
C ASN A 48 -9.30 10.61 3.11
N PHE A 49 -8.78 9.42 2.76
CA PHE A 49 -7.45 8.97 3.17
C PHE A 49 -6.36 9.96 2.75
N LEU A 50 -6.37 10.41 1.50
CA LEU A 50 -5.42 11.41 1.01
C LEU A 50 -5.53 12.72 1.80
N ARG A 51 -6.74 13.22 1.99
CA ARG A 51 -7.03 14.47 2.71
C ARG A 51 -6.58 14.41 4.16
N ARG A 52 -6.87 13.31 4.86
CA ARG A 52 -6.42 13.09 6.25
C ARG A 52 -4.90 13.14 6.36
N ASN A 53 -4.20 12.55 5.40
CA ASN A 53 -2.75 12.56 5.33
C ASN A 53 -2.17 13.87 4.75
N LYS A 54 -3.01 14.91 4.54
CA LYS A 54 -2.61 16.22 3.98
C LYS A 54 -1.95 16.09 2.60
N ILE A 55 -2.36 15.09 1.83
CA ILE A 55 -1.93 14.90 0.46
C ILE A 55 -2.98 15.52 -0.45
N MET A 56 -2.51 16.36 -1.38
CA MET A 56 -3.36 16.94 -2.43
C MET A 56 -3.96 15.82 -3.29
N PRO A 57 -5.07 16.09 -4.03
CA PRO A 57 -5.60 15.10 -4.96
C PRO A 57 -4.53 14.66 -5.96
N VAL A 58 -4.22 13.37 -5.95
CA VAL A 58 -3.16 12.73 -6.74
C VAL A 58 -3.58 11.33 -7.18
N ASN A 59 -2.83 10.71 -8.07
CA ASN A 59 -3.06 9.34 -8.46
C ASN A 59 -2.67 8.38 -7.34
N PHE A 60 -3.60 7.53 -6.98
CA PHE A 60 -3.46 6.49 -5.97
C PHE A 60 -3.80 5.14 -6.62
N TYR A 61 -2.88 4.21 -6.59
CA TYR A 61 -3.00 2.92 -7.27
C TYR A 61 -2.98 1.76 -6.29
N LYS A 62 -3.82 0.75 -6.60
CA LYS A 62 -3.80 -0.58 -6.00
C LYS A 62 -3.23 -1.57 -7.02
N GLY A 63 -2.20 -2.29 -6.64
CA GLY A 63 -1.65 -3.41 -7.40
C GLY A 63 -2.13 -4.73 -6.81
N GLU A 64 -2.76 -5.53 -7.66
CA GLU A 64 -3.34 -6.81 -7.27
C GLU A 64 -3.27 -7.81 -8.42
N ASN A 65 -2.85 -9.02 -8.11
CA ASN A 65 -2.87 -10.12 -9.07
C ASN A 65 -3.57 -11.32 -8.44
N TYR A 66 -4.78 -11.60 -8.86
CA TYR A 66 -5.62 -12.69 -8.36
C TYR A 66 -5.45 -14.00 -9.13
N ASN A 67 -4.55 -14.07 -10.11
CA ASN A 67 -4.38 -15.24 -10.95
C ASN A 67 -3.89 -16.45 -10.16
N GLN A 68 -4.52 -17.61 -10.37
CA GLN A 68 -4.10 -18.89 -9.78
C GLN A 68 -2.67 -19.30 -10.20
N GLU A 69 -2.16 -18.76 -11.31
CA GLU A 69 -0.79 -18.96 -11.79
C GLU A 69 0.27 -18.50 -10.78
N ILE A 70 -0.07 -17.59 -9.86
CA ILE A 70 0.82 -17.16 -8.78
C ILE A 70 1.19 -18.33 -7.88
N LYS A 71 0.24 -19.22 -7.59
CA LYS A 71 0.47 -20.42 -6.76
C LYS A 71 1.47 -21.39 -7.40
N LEU A 72 1.62 -21.30 -8.71
CA LEU A 72 2.55 -22.12 -9.51
C LEU A 72 3.88 -21.39 -9.77
N GLY A 73 4.09 -20.18 -9.25
CA GLY A 73 5.31 -19.40 -9.48
C GLY A 73 5.44 -18.80 -10.89
N LEU A 74 4.40 -18.90 -11.71
CA LEU A 74 4.37 -18.48 -13.11
C LEU A 74 3.77 -17.09 -13.31
N GLY A 75 3.24 -16.47 -12.25
CA GLY A 75 2.55 -15.18 -12.33
C GLY A 75 3.49 -14.01 -12.62
N ASN A 76 3.03 -13.09 -13.45
CA ASN A 76 3.68 -11.80 -13.66
C ASN A 76 3.65 -10.98 -12.37
N ASN A 77 4.81 -10.47 -11.95
CA ASN A 77 4.83 -9.59 -10.80
C ASN A 77 4.21 -8.22 -11.15
N LEU A 78 3.62 -7.54 -10.16
CA LEU A 78 2.95 -6.26 -10.32
C LEU A 78 3.80 -5.22 -11.02
N TYR A 79 5.09 -5.19 -10.72
CA TYR A 79 6.04 -4.20 -11.24
C TYR A 79 6.45 -4.46 -12.70
N SER A 80 6.00 -5.55 -13.29
CA SER A 80 6.25 -5.87 -14.71
C SER A 80 5.06 -5.54 -15.62
N ASN A 81 3.85 -5.35 -15.06
CA ASN A 81 2.63 -5.18 -15.83
C ASN A 81 1.72 -4.11 -15.23
N VAL A 82 1.56 -2.99 -15.93
CA VAL A 82 0.67 -1.89 -15.52
C VAL A 82 -0.81 -2.30 -15.46
N GLY A 83 -1.22 -3.29 -16.24
CA GLY A 83 -2.60 -3.79 -16.27
C GLY A 83 -3.02 -4.50 -14.98
N LEU A 84 -2.09 -4.79 -14.07
CA LEU A 84 -2.37 -5.34 -12.74
C LEU A 84 -2.63 -4.27 -11.67
N TRP A 85 -2.71 -3.00 -12.10
CA TRP A 85 -2.93 -1.87 -11.21
C TRP A 85 -4.24 -1.16 -11.57
N SER A 86 -5.02 -0.84 -10.56
CA SER A 86 -6.25 -0.05 -10.63
C SER A 86 -6.11 1.23 -9.81
N LYS A 87 -6.91 2.27 -10.13
CA LYS A 87 -6.98 3.48 -9.30
C LYS A 87 -7.89 3.25 -8.09
N GLU A 88 -7.46 3.72 -6.94
CA GLU A 88 -8.23 3.74 -5.68
C GLU A 88 -8.89 5.12 -5.45
N ALA A 89 -8.23 6.22 -5.83
CA ALA A 89 -8.78 7.56 -5.73
C ALA A 89 -9.29 8.04 -7.09
N TYR A 90 -10.38 8.82 -7.08
CA TYR A 90 -11.05 9.31 -8.29
C TYR A 90 -10.45 10.58 -8.89
N PHE A 91 -9.29 10.98 -8.45
CA PHE A 91 -8.59 12.09 -9.08
C PHE A 91 -8.43 11.82 -10.57
N ASN A 92 -8.91 12.75 -11.41
CA ASN A 92 -9.02 12.56 -12.87
C ASN A 92 -9.82 11.29 -13.27
N PHE A 93 -10.95 11.07 -12.59
CA PHE A 93 -11.82 9.91 -12.83
C PHE A 93 -12.21 9.71 -14.30
N TYR A 94 -12.47 10.80 -15.02
CA TYR A 94 -12.82 10.75 -16.45
C TYR A 94 -11.65 10.29 -17.34
N GLU A 95 -10.44 10.28 -16.80
CA GLU A 95 -9.24 9.77 -17.46
C GLU A 95 -8.83 8.41 -16.85
N GLU A 96 -9.77 7.50 -16.68
CA GLU A 96 -9.55 6.16 -16.12
C GLU A 96 -8.37 5.42 -16.76
N LYS A 97 -8.09 5.71 -18.03
CA LYS A 97 -6.98 5.15 -18.80
C LYS A 97 -5.66 5.91 -18.58
N TYR A 98 -5.68 7.05 -17.89
CA TYR A 98 -4.50 7.84 -17.69
C TYR A 98 -3.70 7.29 -16.49
N ASN A 99 -2.72 6.47 -16.81
CA ASN A 99 -1.76 5.91 -15.86
C ASN A 99 -0.32 6.08 -16.36
N GLN A 100 -0.05 7.22 -17.00
CA GLN A 100 1.26 7.48 -17.63
C GLN A 100 2.37 7.63 -16.58
N ASP A 101 2.06 8.18 -15.42
CA ASP A 101 2.96 8.29 -14.26
C ASP A 101 3.38 6.88 -13.78
N LEU A 102 2.43 5.99 -13.58
CA LEU A 102 2.67 4.60 -13.22
C LEU A 102 3.50 3.87 -14.30
N LYS A 103 3.11 3.99 -15.56
CA LYS A 103 3.86 3.40 -16.70
C LYS A 103 5.31 3.86 -16.70
N ASN A 104 5.53 5.17 -16.52
CA ASN A 104 6.87 5.74 -16.52
C ASN A 104 7.69 5.22 -15.33
N PHE A 105 7.11 5.19 -14.15
CA PHE A 105 7.75 4.66 -12.94
C PHE A 105 8.15 3.19 -13.11
N LEU A 106 7.22 2.33 -13.55
CA LEU A 106 7.49 0.90 -13.75
C LEU A 106 8.58 0.67 -14.79
N ARG A 107 8.58 1.47 -15.88
CA ARG A 107 9.63 1.42 -16.90
C ARG A 107 11.00 1.78 -16.34
N ILE A 108 11.08 2.87 -15.55
CA ILE A 108 12.34 3.31 -14.94
C ILE A 108 12.81 2.27 -13.91
N LEU A 109 11.90 1.74 -13.09
CA LEU A 109 12.17 0.68 -12.11
C LEU A 109 12.76 -0.57 -12.80
N LYS A 110 12.15 -1.01 -13.88
CA LYS A 110 12.65 -2.16 -14.67
C LYS A 110 14.05 -1.91 -15.23
N GLN A 111 14.27 -0.73 -15.82
CA GLN A 111 15.53 -0.36 -16.43
C GLN A 111 16.66 -0.11 -15.41
N SER A 112 16.31 0.31 -14.20
CA SER A 112 17.29 0.65 -13.14
C SER A 112 18.14 -0.54 -12.69
N LYS A 113 17.68 -1.76 -12.91
CA LYS A 113 18.41 -2.98 -12.50
C LYS A 113 19.79 -3.08 -13.17
N ASN A 114 19.88 -2.67 -14.44
CA ASN A 114 21.11 -2.83 -15.25
C ASN A 114 21.61 -1.49 -15.84
N ASN A 115 21.06 -0.37 -15.41
CA ASN A 115 21.41 0.95 -15.92
C ASN A 115 21.55 1.96 -14.79
N GLN A 116 22.77 2.39 -14.54
CA GLN A 116 23.10 3.29 -13.44
C GLN A 116 22.46 4.69 -13.59
N ILE A 117 22.27 5.18 -14.80
CA ILE A 117 21.59 6.45 -15.06
C ILE A 117 20.12 6.32 -14.66
N LYS A 118 19.46 5.21 -15.03
CA LYS A 118 18.08 4.92 -14.65
C LYS A 118 17.95 4.68 -13.16
N PHE A 119 18.93 4.09 -12.52
CA PHE A 119 18.96 3.96 -11.06
C PHE A 119 19.07 5.33 -10.36
N LYS A 120 19.89 6.24 -10.88
CA LYS A 120 19.92 7.62 -10.37
C LYS A 120 18.58 8.32 -10.56
N GLN A 121 17.93 8.14 -11.73
CA GLN A 121 16.60 8.66 -12.00
C GLN A 121 15.54 8.06 -11.05
N LEU A 122 15.56 6.76 -10.79
CA LEU A 122 14.65 6.12 -9.84
C LEU A 122 14.74 6.76 -8.45
N LYS A 123 15.95 7.08 -7.99
CA LYS A 123 16.15 7.71 -6.67
C LYS A 123 15.47 9.07 -6.54
N THR A 124 15.22 9.80 -7.63
CA THR A 124 14.51 11.08 -7.56
C THR A 124 13.02 10.92 -7.27
N PHE A 125 12.45 9.76 -7.58
CA PHE A 125 11.06 9.43 -7.26
C PHE A 125 10.87 8.97 -5.81
N LEU A 126 11.93 8.68 -5.07
CA LEU A 126 11.84 8.05 -3.76
C LEU A 126 12.37 8.98 -2.67
N ASP A 127 11.57 9.23 -1.66
CA ASP A 127 12.05 9.78 -0.41
C ASP A 127 12.82 8.69 0.36
N LYS A 128 14.12 8.86 0.50
CA LYS A 128 15.00 7.86 1.11
C LYS A 128 14.63 7.54 2.57
N GLN A 129 14.24 8.58 3.33
CA GLN A 129 13.90 8.40 4.73
C GLN A 129 12.56 7.68 4.86
N TYR A 130 11.60 8.05 4.03
CA TYR A 130 10.30 7.38 3.99
C TYR A 130 10.45 5.91 3.62
N ILE A 131 11.19 5.61 2.54
CA ILE A 131 11.43 4.22 2.10
C ILE A 131 12.17 3.41 3.16
N ALA A 132 13.16 3.99 3.84
CA ALA A 132 13.88 3.29 4.92
C ALA A 132 12.93 2.93 6.08
N ARG A 133 12.05 3.86 6.50
CA ARG A 133 11.03 3.60 7.52
C ARG A 133 10.02 2.55 7.07
N TYR A 134 9.57 2.62 5.80
CA TYR A 134 8.66 1.63 5.22
C TYR A 134 9.25 0.22 5.24
N LEU A 135 10.51 0.07 4.79
CA LEU A 135 11.21 -1.23 4.82
C LEU A 135 11.43 -1.74 6.24
N ALA A 136 11.81 -0.86 7.17
CA ALA A 136 11.93 -1.22 8.59
C ALA A 136 10.60 -1.70 9.16
N TYR A 137 9.49 -1.00 8.85
CA TYR A 137 8.16 -1.44 9.23
C TYR A 137 7.84 -2.83 8.69
N VAL A 138 8.05 -3.07 7.39
CA VAL A 138 7.76 -4.37 6.75
C VAL A 138 8.54 -5.51 7.42
N ILE A 139 9.80 -5.26 7.79
CA ILE A 139 10.64 -6.25 8.48
C ILE A 139 10.15 -6.50 9.91
N ILE A 140 9.92 -5.43 10.69
CA ILE A 140 9.53 -5.54 12.10
C ILE A 140 8.14 -6.17 12.23
N SER A 141 7.21 -5.74 11.39
CA SER A 141 5.84 -6.24 11.41
C SER A 141 5.69 -7.61 10.74
N GLN A 142 6.73 -8.12 10.09
CA GLN A 142 6.69 -9.36 9.30
C GLN A 142 5.51 -9.37 8.29
N ASN A 143 5.24 -8.23 7.67
CA ASN A 143 4.14 -8.09 6.73
C ASN A 143 4.42 -8.83 5.41
N TYR A 144 4.16 -10.12 5.40
CA TYR A 144 4.33 -10.98 4.23
C TYR A 144 3.15 -10.91 3.25
N HIS A 145 2.03 -10.29 3.66
CA HIS A 145 0.88 -10.08 2.77
C HIS A 145 1.17 -9.06 1.68
N VAL A 146 2.07 -8.10 1.93
CA VAL A 146 2.57 -7.22 0.88
C VAL A 146 3.68 -7.91 0.12
N SER A 147 3.41 -8.28 -1.11
CA SER A 147 4.37 -9.01 -1.94
C SER A 147 4.45 -8.41 -3.34
N LYS A 148 5.41 -8.87 -4.13
CA LYS A 148 5.51 -8.47 -5.55
C LYS A 148 4.31 -8.89 -6.41
N TYR A 149 3.34 -9.59 -5.85
CA TYR A 149 2.16 -10.11 -6.55
C TYR A 149 0.85 -9.49 -6.10
N HIS A 150 0.72 -9.05 -4.85
CA HIS A 150 -0.54 -8.54 -4.32
C HIS A 150 -0.34 -7.56 -3.15
N ASN A 151 -1.42 -6.93 -2.75
CA ASN A 151 -1.53 -6.01 -1.62
C ASN A 151 -0.58 -4.81 -1.69
N ASN A 152 -0.21 -4.36 -2.88
CA ASN A 152 0.57 -3.13 -3.03
C ASN A 152 -0.33 -1.93 -3.26
N ARG A 153 -0.05 -0.86 -2.54
CA ARG A 153 -0.63 0.46 -2.82
C ARG A 153 0.47 1.50 -2.91
N ILE A 154 0.35 2.36 -3.90
CA ILE A 154 1.31 3.44 -4.12
C ILE A 154 0.59 4.73 -4.48
N ILE A 155 1.10 5.83 -3.96
CA ILE A 155 0.65 7.19 -4.26
C ILE A 155 1.72 7.88 -5.10
N PHE A 156 1.30 8.53 -6.18
CA PHE A 156 2.13 9.43 -6.96
C PHE A 156 1.87 10.87 -6.53
N ASP A 157 2.70 11.40 -5.64
CA ASP A 157 2.65 12.82 -5.27
C ASP A 157 3.30 13.63 -6.39
N THR A 158 2.47 14.09 -7.31
CA THR A 158 2.91 14.88 -8.46
C THR A 158 3.47 16.24 -8.07
N TRP A 159 3.09 16.76 -6.91
CA TRP A 159 3.57 18.03 -6.37
C TRP A 159 5.01 17.91 -5.86
N LYS A 160 5.36 16.79 -5.32
CA LYS A 160 6.74 16.47 -4.88
C LYS A 160 7.55 15.72 -5.92
N GLY A 161 6.90 15.22 -6.97
CA GLY A 161 7.53 14.32 -7.94
C GLY A 161 7.95 12.97 -7.33
N GLN A 162 7.26 12.51 -6.27
CA GLN A 162 7.66 11.35 -5.49
C GLN A 162 6.58 10.27 -5.44
N VAL A 163 7.02 9.04 -5.20
CA VAL A 163 6.17 7.86 -5.06
C VAL A 163 6.27 7.37 -3.62
N PHE A 164 5.11 7.16 -3.00
CA PHE A 164 5.00 6.68 -1.63
C PHE A 164 4.26 5.35 -1.60
N PRO A 165 4.90 4.25 -1.16
CA PRO A 165 4.17 3.04 -0.81
C PRO A 165 3.30 3.29 0.43
N VAL A 166 2.13 2.69 0.44
CA VAL A 166 1.14 2.81 1.52
C VAL A 166 1.07 1.49 2.27
N ILE A 167 0.98 1.54 3.58
CA ILE A 167 0.78 0.36 4.40
C ILE A 167 -0.62 -0.19 4.13
N THR A 168 -0.66 -1.44 3.75
CA THR A 168 -1.89 -2.17 3.47
C THR A 168 -1.88 -3.45 4.27
N ASP A 169 -3.06 -3.95 4.58
CA ASP A 169 -3.26 -5.22 5.27
C ASP A 169 -2.26 -5.40 6.44
N PRO A 170 -2.42 -4.62 7.51
CA PRO A 170 -1.48 -4.65 8.63
C PRO A 170 -1.55 -5.93 9.46
N ASP A 171 -2.28 -6.93 8.99
CA ASP A 171 -2.33 -8.25 9.62
C ASP A 171 -1.08 -9.07 9.27
N ASN A 172 -0.24 -9.26 10.27
CA ASN A 172 1.12 -9.65 10.01
C ASN A 172 1.58 -10.92 10.64
N SER A 173 0.71 -11.76 11.10
CA SER A 173 1.31 -12.69 12.03
C SER A 173 0.65 -14.04 12.04
N HIS A 174 0.97 -14.79 11.05
CA HIS A 174 0.72 -16.22 11.17
C HIS A 174 1.73 -16.96 12.06
N ASN A 175 2.81 -16.31 12.56
CA ASN A 175 3.90 -17.05 13.22
C ASN A 175 4.63 -16.34 14.37
N ILE A 176 3.98 -15.47 15.14
CA ILE A 176 4.55 -15.17 16.46
C ILE A 176 3.90 -16.11 17.47
N GLU A 177 4.38 -17.32 17.57
CA GLU A 177 4.28 -18.11 18.79
C GLU A 177 5.12 -17.36 19.84
N LEU A 178 4.44 -16.67 20.74
CA LEU A 178 5.07 -16.19 21.96
C LEU A 178 5.33 -17.40 22.83
N ASN A 179 6.52 -17.97 22.71
CA ASN A 179 7.05 -18.94 23.67
C ASN A 179 7.42 -18.22 24.97
#